data_e5c7e7b61950cb00d09f9a3f569439ae
#
_entry.id   e5c7e7b61950cb00d09f9a3f569439ae
#
_cell.length_a   1.000
_cell.length_b   1.000
_cell.length_c   1.000
_cell.angle_alpha   90.00
_cell.angle_beta   90.00
_cell.angle_gamma   90.00
#
_symmetry.space_group_name_H-M   'P 1'
#
loop_
_entity.id
_entity.type
_entity.pdbx_description
1 polymer ?
#
loop_
_entity_poly.entity_id
_entity_poly.type
_entity_poly.pdbx_seq_one_letter_code
_entity_poly.pdbx_strand_id
1 'polypeptide(L)'
;VIRNGKEVEIPIEEMQIDTKNLVEMIEKSLYAAGESDTRYTLNGLLFHARQGGNEVTVVGTDGHRLACISKQIDTPLKEEKKVIVPRKAAAEVRKFLDRDVDKLTMVIGKSHVMFKIADVQFLTRLIEGTYPNYEQVIPSGNEKKVIISKDEFIKALRRVSVMSREKSNAIKADFADGSLAVSASNPDLGEAKDEVKIEYKGEPLSLGFNAKY
;
A
#
# COMPACT_ATOMS: atom_id res chain seq x y z
N VAL A 1 -17.41 -18.71 -22.60
CA VAL A 1 -18.56 -17.78 -22.60
C VAL A 1 -19.15 -17.75 -23.98
N ILE A 2 -20.47 -17.92 -24.10
CA ILE A 2 -21.17 -17.87 -25.38
C ILE A 2 -21.50 -16.40 -25.70
N ARG A 3 -20.91 -15.83 -26.72
CA ARG A 3 -21.27 -14.53 -27.30
C ARG A 3 -21.77 -14.75 -28.73
N ASN A 4 -22.98 -14.29 -29.02
CA ASN A 4 -23.64 -14.45 -30.34
C ASN A 4 -23.64 -15.89 -30.88
N GLY A 5 -23.90 -16.88 -29.96
CA GLY A 5 -23.93 -18.30 -30.33
C GLY A 5 -22.59 -18.96 -30.63
N LYS A 6 -21.46 -18.26 -30.41
CA LYS A 6 -20.09 -18.81 -30.53
C LYS A 6 -19.43 -18.86 -29.18
N GLU A 7 -18.78 -19.97 -28.88
CA GLU A 7 -17.86 -20.04 -27.72
C GLU A 7 -16.66 -19.09 -27.96
N VAL A 8 -16.50 -18.11 -27.07
CA VAL A 8 -15.36 -17.22 -27.08
C VAL A 8 -14.52 -17.60 -25.85
N GLU A 9 -13.32 -18.08 -26.07
CA GLU A 9 -12.33 -18.21 -25.01
C GLU A 9 -11.97 -16.81 -24.51
N ILE A 10 -12.26 -16.54 -23.24
CA ILE A 10 -11.77 -15.33 -22.57
C ILE A 10 -10.40 -15.71 -22.06
N PRO A 11 -9.32 -15.01 -22.42
CA PRO A 11 -8.01 -15.27 -21.85
C PRO A 11 -8.08 -15.03 -20.35
N ILE A 12 -7.95 -16.10 -19.59
CA ILE A 12 -7.92 -16.12 -18.14
C ILE A 12 -6.52 -16.51 -17.73
N GLU A 13 -5.92 -15.75 -16.85
CA GLU A 13 -4.67 -16.14 -16.20
C GLU A 13 -4.92 -16.49 -14.74
N GLU A 14 -4.34 -17.61 -14.32
CA GLU A 14 -4.43 -18.08 -12.94
C GLU A 14 -3.07 -17.96 -12.28
N MET A 15 -3.07 -17.44 -11.08
CA MET A 15 -1.90 -17.24 -10.23
C MET A 15 -2.15 -17.83 -8.86
N GLN A 16 -1.26 -18.71 -8.40
CA GLN A 16 -1.30 -19.22 -7.04
C GLN A 16 -0.44 -18.37 -6.13
N ILE A 17 -1.01 -17.96 -5.01
CA ILE A 17 -0.35 -17.12 -4.01
C ILE A 17 -0.53 -17.79 -2.65
N ASP A 18 0.55 -17.79 -1.87
CA ASP A 18 0.48 -18.12 -0.46
C ASP A 18 -0.46 -17.17 0.28
N THR A 19 -1.38 -17.71 1.07
CA THR A 19 -2.41 -16.92 1.76
C THR A 19 -1.81 -15.88 2.69
N LYS A 20 -0.75 -16.23 3.43
CA LYS A 20 -0.05 -15.31 4.34
C LYS A 20 0.62 -14.16 3.57
N ASN A 21 1.16 -14.46 2.38
CA ASN A 21 1.73 -13.44 1.51
C ASN A 21 0.67 -12.44 1.03
N LEU A 22 -0.50 -12.91 0.60
CA LEU A 22 -1.59 -12.02 0.17
C LEU A 22 -2.13 -11.19 1.32
N VAL A 23 -2.30 -11.78 2.51
CA VAL A 23 -2.66 -11.08 3.75
C VAL A 23 -1.69 -9.92 4.00
N GLU A 24 -0.39 -10.22 4.04
CA GLU A 24 0.64 -9.22 4.29
C GLU A 24 0.65 -8.13 3.21
N MET A 25 0.50 -8.50 1.94
CA MET A 25 0.44 -7.53 0.84
C MET A 25 -0.74 -6.57 0.97
N ILE A 26 -1.93 -7.09 1.29
CA ILE A 26 -3.12 -6.24 1.49
C ILE A 26 -2.94 -5.34 2.72
N GLU A 27 -2.55 -5.89 3.85
CA GLU A 27 -2.40 -5.13 5.10
C GLU A 27 -1.37 -4.00 5.01
N LYS A 28 -0.25 -4.25 4.31
CA LYS A 28 0.84 -3.28 4.17
C LYS A 28 0.62 -2.27 3.04
N SER A 29 -0.42 -2.40 2.23
CA SER A 29 -0.67 -1.48 1.11
C SER A 29 -2.04 -0.78 1.17
N LEU A 30 -3.05 -1.43 1.74
CA LEU A 30 -4.44 -0.96 1.71
C LEU A 30 -4.63 0.40 2.38
N TYR A 31 -3.91 0.68 3.46
CA TYR A 31 -4.03 1.94 4.19
C TYR A 31 -3.59 3.15 3.36
N ALA A 32 -2.72 2.94 2.37
CA ALA A 32 -2.22 4.01 1.51
C ALA A 32 -3.12 4.28 0.29
N ALA A 33 -4.02 3.35 -0.07
CA ALA A 33 -4.98 3.55 -1.16
C ALA A 33 -6.02 4.63 -0.82
N GLY A 34 -6.46 5.38 -1.84
CA GLY A 34 -7.55 6.35 -1.70
C GLY A 34 -8.89 5.71 -1.31
N GLU A 35 -9.75 6.47 -0.65
CA GLU A 35 -11.11 6.01 -0.30
C GLU A 35 -12.19 6.58 -1.21
N SER A 36 -12.04 7.82 -1.61
CA SER A 36 -12.98 8.56 -2.47
C SER A 36 -12.23 9.63 -3.25
N ASP A 37 -11.05 9.28 -3.77
CA ASP A 37 -10.26 10.17 -4.60
C ASP A 37 -10.97 10.40 -5.94
N THR A 38 -10.93 11.61 -6.44
CA THR A 38 -11.45 11.98 -7.77
C THR A 38 -10.71 11.24 -8.89
N ARG A 39 -9.45 10.89 -8.66
CA ARG A 39 -8.64 9.96 -9.46
C ARG A 39 -9.04 8.52 -9.12
N TYR A 40 -10.16 8.07 -9.63
CA TYR A 40 -10.79 6.80 -9.26
C TYR A 40 -9.86 5.58 -9.32
N THR A 41 -8.80 5.59 -10.13
CA THR A 41 -7.80 4.51 -10.18
C THR A 41 -7.02 4.37 -8.87
N LEU A 42 -6.93 5.43 -8.05
CA LEU A 42 -6.28 5.38 -6.74
C LEU A 42 -7.17 4.78 -5.64
N ASN A 43 -8.47 4.58 -5.91
CA ASN A 43 -9.40 3.95 -4.96
C ASN A 43 -9.29 2.41 -4.95
N GLY A 44 -8.14 1.89 -5.32
CA GLY A 44 -7.83 0.47 -5.36
C GLY A 44 -6.36 0.18 -5.15
N LEU A 45 -6.06 -1.11 -5.05
CA LEU A 45 -4.70 -1.64 -5.02
C LEU A 45 -4.31 -2.10 -6.42
N LEU A 46 -3.16 -1.65 -6.91
CA LEU A 46 -2.54 -2.22 -8.09
C LEU A 46 -1.91 -3.56 -7.74
N PHE A 47 -2.27 -4.60 -8.47
CA PHE A 47 -1.55 -5.85 -8.52
C PHE A 47 -0.75 -5.88 -9.82
N HIS A 48 0.56 -5.90 -9.70
CA HIS A 48 1.50 -5.88 -10.82
C HIS A 48 2.36 -7.15 -10.81
N ALA A 49 2.14 -8.01 -11.76
CA ALA A 49 2.95 -9.19 -12.00
C ALA A 49 3.65 -9.06 -13.35
N ARG A 50 4.98 -9.17 -13.37
CA ARG A 50 5.78 -9.04 -14.59
C ARG A 50 5.78 -10.34 -15.40
N GLN A 51 5.90 -10.21 -16.71
CA GLN A 51 6.01 -11.36 -17.61
C GLN A 51 7.20 -12.27 -17.26
N GLY A 52 6.95 -13.56 -17.16
CA GLY A 52 7.97 -14.57 -16.84
C GLY A 52 8.54 -14.45 -15.42
N GLY A 53 8.10 -13.48 -14.65
CA GLY A 53 8.48 -13.31 -13.27
C GLY A 53 7.68 -14.21 -12.33
N ASN A 54 8.29 -14.55 -11.22
CA ASN A 54 7.67 -15.28 -10.13
C ASN A 54 7.37 -14.38 -8.92
N GLU A 55 7.14 -13.09 -9.18
CA GLU A 55 6.86 -12.08 -8.17
C GLU A 55 5.64 -11.26 -8.54
N VAL A 56 4.80 -10.99 -7.56
CA VAL A 56 3.72 -10.00 -7.64
C VAL A 56 3.98 -8.85 -6.68
N THR A 57 3.82 -7.64 -7.20
CA THR A 57 3.92 -6.40 -6.44
C THR A 57 2.54 -5.83 -6.21
N VAL A 58 2.21 -5.48 -4.97
CA VAL A 58 0.97 -4.78 -4.63
C VAL A 58 1.29 -3.36 -4.20
N VAL A 59 0.58 -2.39 -4.78
CA VAL A 59 0.80 -0.96 -4.54
C VAL A 59 -0.49 -0.28 -4.15
N GLY A 60 -0.45 0.52 -3.11
CA GLY A 60 -1.49 1.46 -2.72
C GLY A 60 -0.94 2.88 -2.67
N THR A 61 -1.66 3.85 -3.20
CA THR A 61 -1.34 5.28 -3.07
C THR A 61 -2.61 6.13 -3.15
N ASP A 62 -2.60 7.24 -2.45
CA ASP A 62 -3.59 8.32 -2.54
C ASP A 62 -2.97 9.60 -3.13
N GLY A 63 -1.76 9.49 -3.71
CA GLY A 63 -0.99 10.61 -4.28
C GLY A 63 -0.22 11.45 -3.25
N HIS A 64 -0.41 11.21 -1.95
CA HIS A 64 0.35 11.83 -0.86
C HIS A 64 1.31 10.87 -0.18
N ARG A 65 0.96 9.60 -0.17
CA ARG A 65 1.76 8.48 0.36
C ARG A 65 1.66 7.30 -0.59
N LEU A 66 2.65 6.43 -0.52
CA LEU A 66 2.70 5.20 -1.31
C LEU A 66 3.19 4.05 -0.42
N ALA A 67 2.51 2.92 -0.53
CA ALA A 67 2.97 1.66 0.04
C ALA A 67 3.13 0.63 -1.09
N CYS A 68 4.26 -0.06 -1.09
CA CYS A 68 4.62 -1.04 -2.11
C CYS A 68 5.23 -2.26 -1.42
N ILE A 69 4.76 -3.44 -1.79
CA ILE A 69 5.25 -4.71 -1.27
C ILE A 69 5.25 -5.76 -2.35
N SER A 70 6.32 -6.54 -2.44
CA SER A 70 6.47 -7.66 -3.39
C SER A 70 6.57 -8.98 -2.66
N LYS A 71 5.97 -10.02 -3.25
CA LYS A 71 6.03 -11.40 -2.77
C LYS A 71 6.17 -12.38 -3.93
N GLN A 72 6.81 -13.51 -3.66
CA GLN A 72 6.91 -14.59 -4.62
C GLN A 72 5.57 -15.26 -4.86
N ILE A 73 5.35 -15.70 -6.10
CA ILE A 73 4.20 -16.50 -6.53
C ILE A 73 4.70 -17.84 -7.09
N ASP A 74 3.87 -18.87 -7.01
CA ASP A 74 4.27 -20.20 -7.45
C ASP A 74 4.21 -20.37 -8.97
N THR A 75 3.36 -19.59 -9.64
CA THR A 75 3.11 -19.75 -11.07
C THR A 75 3.49 -18.46 -11.82
N PRO A 76 4.57 -18.47 -12.61
CA PRO A 76 4.90 -17.32 -13.46
C PRO A 76 3.79 -17.02 -14.45
N LEU A 77 3.45 -15.75 -14.61
CA LEU A 77 2.49 -15.33 -15.63
C LEU A 77 3.12 -15.30 -17.01
N LYS A 78 2.35 -15.68 -18.01
CA LYS A 78 2.76 -15.65 -19.43
C LYS A 78 2.95 -14.23 -19.94
N GLU A 79 2.14 -13.31 -19.44
CA GLU A 79 2.14 -11.90 -19.83
C GLU A 79 2.18 -10.99 -18.58
N GLU A 80 2.69 -9.78 -18.75
CA GLU A 80 2.61 -8.76 -17.72
C GLU A 80 1.14 -8.45 -17.40
N LYS A 81 0.79 -8.44 -16.13
CA LYS A 81 -0.54 -8.06 -15.67
C LYS A 81 -0.47 -6.90 -14.68
N LYS A 82 -1.23 -5.87 -15.00
CA LYS A 82 -1.48 -4.71 -14.12
C LYS A 82 -2.98 -4.59 -13.96
N VAL A 83 -3.48 -4.97 -12.78
CA VAL A 83 -4.92 -4.91 -12.49
C VAL A 83 -5.16 -4.14 -11.21
N ILE A 84 -6.22 -3.32 -11.21
CA ILE A 84 -6.56 -2.48 -10.05
C ILE A 84 -7.77 -3.11 -9.36
N VAL A 85 -7.52 -3.68 -8.19
CA VAL A 85 -8.56 -4.26 -7.34
C VAL A 85 -9.14 -3.17 -6.46
N PRO A 86 -10.46 -2.95 -6.47
CA PRO A 86 -11.08 -1.91 -5.64
C PRO A 86 -10.71 -2.08 -4.16
N ARG A 87 -10.40 -0.97 -3.46
CA ARG A 87 -10.05 -0.95 -2.03
C ARG A 87 -11.04 -1.76 -1.18
N LYS A 88 -12.34 -1.56 -1.42
CA LYS A 88 -13.39 -2.27 -0.69
C LYS A 88 -13.34 -3.78 -0.93
N ALA A 89 -13.10 -4.20 -2.16
CA ALA A 89 -12.98 -5.62 -2.51
C ALA A 89 -11.73 -6.25 -1.86
N ALA A 90 -10.58 -5.58 -1.89
CA ALA A 90 -9.37 -6.05 -1.21
C ALA A 90 -9.59 -6.20 0.31
N ALA A 91 -10.29 -5.24 0.94
CA ALA A 91 -10.64 -5.33 2.35
C ALA A 91 -11.58 -6.51 2.67
N GLU A 92 -12.54 -6.81 1.79
CA GLU A 92 -13.42 -7.98 1.96
C GLU A 92 -12.64 -9.29 1.76
N VAL A 93 -11.82 -9.40 0.72
CA VAL A 93 -10.97 -10.58 0.50
C VAL A 93 -10.13 -10.86 1.74
N ARG A 94 -9.50 -9.82 2.34
CA ARG A 94 -8.69 -9.96 3.56
C ARG A 94 -9.45 -10.68 4.69
N LYS A 95 -10.74 -10.46 4.84
CA LYS A 95 -11.57 -11.10 5.89
C LYS A 95 -11.74 -12.61 5.67
N PHE A 96 -11.69 -13.07 4.42
CA PHE A 96 -11.77 -14.50 4.10
C PHE A 96 -10.43 -15.22 4.23
N LEU A 97 -9.32 -14.47 4.30
CA LEU A 97 -7.97 -15.04 4.38
C LEU A 97 -7.55 -15.45 5.80
N ASP A 98 -8.36 -15.22 6.82
CA ASP A 98 -8.13 -15.69 8.20
C ASP A 98 -8.45 -17.18 8.37
N ARG A 99 -8.84 -17.87 7.30
CA ARG A 99 -9.09 -19.30 7.31
C ARG A 99 -7.76 -20.07 7.22
N ASP A 100 -7.76 -21.28 7.76
CA ASP A 100 -6.59 -22.18 7.74
C ASP A 100 -6.40 -22.77 6.32
N VAL A 101 -6.00 -21.94 5.39
CA VAL A 101 -5.75 -22.26 3.98
C VAL A 101 -4.37 -21.73 3.59
N ASP A 102 -3.49 -22.63 3.18
CA ASP A 102 -2.11 -22.26 2.84
C ASP A 102 -2.03 -21.45 1.56
N LYS A 103 -2.81 -21.79 0.54
CA LYS A 103 -2.75 -21.18 -0.79
C LYS A 103 -4.13 -20.84 -1.33
N LEU A 104 -4.17 -19.82 -2.13
CA LEU A 104 -5.34 -19.41 -2.90
C LEU A 104 -4.99 -19.26 -4.38
N THR A 105 -6.02 -19.28 -5.22
CA THR A 105 -5.89 -19.00 -6.65
C THR A 105 -6.54 -17.67 -6.98
N MET A 106 -5.77 -16.77 -7.57
CA MET A 106 -6.27 -15.53 -8.14
C MET A 106 -6.45 -15.72 -9.66
N VAL A 107 -7.67 -15.56 -10.13
CA VAL A 107 -8.04 -15.71 -11.54
C VAL A 107 -8.28 -14.34 -12.13
N ILE A 108 -7.44 -13.92 -13.06
CA ILE A 108 -7.47 -12.59 -13.66
C ILE A 108 -8.14 -12.66 -15.03
N GLY A 109 -9.27 -12.01 -15.16
CA GLY A 109 -9.98 -11.81 -16.43
C GLY A 109 -9.81 -10.38 -16.95
N LYS A 110 -10.47 -10.09 -18.06
CA LYS A 110 -10.37 -8.77 -18.71
C LYS A 110 -10.88 -7.61 -17.84
N SER A 111 -11.98 -7.79 -17.12
CA SER A 111 -12.64 -6.74 -16.33
C SER A 111 -13.00 -7.18 -14.90
N HIS A 112 -12.65 -8.40 -14.54
CA HIS A 112 -12.94 -8.99 -13.24
C HIS A 112 -11.73 -9.77 -12.73
N VAL A 113 -11.66 -9.89 -11.43
CA VAL A 113 -10.76 -10.82 -10.75
C VAL A 113 -11.57 -11.68 -9.80
N MET A 114 -11.23 -12.95 -9.71
CA MET A 114 -11.81 -13.91 -8.79
C MET A 114 -10.74 -14.48 -7.88
N PHE A 115 -11.01 -14.49 -6.59
CA PHE A 115 -10.20 -15.14 -5.58
C PHE A 115 -10.89 -16.43 -5.16
N LYS A 116 -10.23 -17.57 -5.39
CA LYS A 116 -10.68 -18.90 -4.98
C LYS A 116 -9.95 -19.28 -3.69
N ILE A 117 -10.67 -19.34 -2.58
CA ILE A 117 -10.14 -19.57 -1.24
C ILE A 117 -10.93 -20.73 -0.63
N ALA A 118 -10.35 -21.92 -0.61
CA ALA A 118 -11.05 -23.16 -0.24
C ALA A 118 -12.36 -23.33 -1.04
N ASP A 119 -13.49 -23.37 -0.35
CA ASP A 119 -14.85 -23.47 -0.88
C ASP A 119 -15.49 -22.14 -1.28
N VAL A 120 -14.79 -21.01 -1.04
CA VAL A 120 -15.30 -19.66 -1.33
C VAL A 120 -14.71 -19.14 -2.63
N GLN A 121 -15.57 -18.57 -3.45
CA GLN A 121 -15.20 -17.83 -4.65
C GLN A 121 -15.67 -16.38 -4.50
N PHE A 122 -14.73 -15.47 -4.42
CA PHE A 122 -15.01 -14.04 -4.35
C PHE A 122 -14.68 -13.37 -5.68
N LEU A 123 -15.71 -12.89 -6.37
CA LEU A 123 -15.59 -12.21 -7.66
C LEU A 123 -15.79 -10.71 -7.48
N THR A 124 -14.91 -9.91 -8.07
CA THR A 124 -15.05 -8.44 -8.11
C THR A 124 -14.70 -7.88 -9.47
N ARG A 125 -15.34 -6.75 -9.82
CA ARG A 125 -14.98 -5.98 -10.99
C ARG A 125 -13.69 -5.20 -10.72
N LEU A 126 -12.80 -5.15 -11.69
CA LEU A 126 -11.59 -4.33 -11.67
C LEU A 126 -11.92 -2.85 -11.91
N ILE A 127 -11.11 -1.97 -11.39
CA ILE A 127 -11.14 -0.54 -11.75
C ILE A 127 -10.44 -0.40 -13.10
N GLU A 128 -11.15 0.14 -14.09
CA GLU A 128 -10.64 0.41 -15.42
C GLU A 128 -9.76 1.68 -15.39
N GLY A 129 -8.70 1.71 -16.20
CA GLY A 129 -7.81 2.86 -16.34
C GLY A 129 -6.36 2.54 -16.04
N THR A 130 -5.53 3.56 -16.10
CA THR A 130 -4.08 3.45 -15.90
C THR A 130 -3.73 3.88 -14.47
N TYR A 131 -3.08 2.98 -13.73
CA TYR A 131 -2.49 3.33 -12.43
C TYR A 131 -1.24 4.19 -12.65
N PRO A 132 -0.95 5.16 -11.78
CA PRO A 132 0.27 5.96 -11.88
C PRO A 132 1.54 5.10 -11.90
N ASN A 133 2.58 5.58 -12.58
CA ASN A 133 3.87 4.89 -12.56
C ASN A 133 4.53 5.05 -11.19
N TYR A 134 4.27 4.09 -10.30
CA TYR A 134 4.74 4.10 -8.92
C TYR A 134 6.26 3.95 -8.82
N GLU A 135 6.91 3.31 -9.78
CA GLU A 135 8.36 3.10 -9.77
C GLU A 135 9.13 4.41 -9.88
N GLN A 136 8.57 5.40 -10.61
CA GLN A 136 9.19 6.71 -10.78
C GLN A 136 9.11 7.60 -9.55
N VAL A 137 8.15 7.36 -8.65
CA VAL A 137 7.98 8.17 -7.44
C VAL A 137 8.70 7.59 -6.22
N ILE A 138 9.17 6.35 -6.30
CA ILE A 138 9.98 5.75 -5.24
C ILE A 138 11.39 6.35 -5.32
N PRO A 139 11.84 7.08 -4.26
CA PRO A 139 13.13 7.73 -4.27
C PRO A 139 14.26 6.69 -4.38
N SER A 140 15.22 6.95 -5.22
CA SER A 140 16.44 6.16 -5.36
C SER A 140 17.69 7.00 -5.01
N GLY A 141 18.75 6.37 -4.53
CA GLY A 141 20.02 7.04 -4.27
C GLY A 141 20.04 7.91 -2.99
N ASN A 142 19.15 7.68 -2.05
CA ASN A 142 19.17 8.39 -0.76
C ASN A 142 20.37 7.95 0.09
N GLU A 143 21.28 8.86 0.36
CA GLU A 143 22.45 8.63 1.22
C GLU A 143 22.11 8.86 2.70
N LYS A 144 21.13 9.75 3.00
CA LYS A 144 20.72 10.07 4.36
C LYS A 144 19.80 8.98 4.90
N LYS A 145 20.34 8.16 5.79
CA LYS A 145 19.61 7.06 6.45
C LYS A 145 19.48 7.34 7.94
N VAL A 146 18.30 7.10 8.47
CA VAL A 146 17.97 7.23 9.89
C VAL A 146 17.43 5.89 10.38
N ILE A 147 17.98 5.39 11.50
CA ILE A 147 17.43 4.23 12.20
C ILE A 147 16.74 4.73 13.45
N ILE A 148 15.48 4.36 13.63
CA ILE A 148 14.63 4.82 14.72
C ILE A 148 13.79 3.67 15.27
N SER A 149 13.59 3.64 16.59
CA SER A 149 12.65 2.74 17.22
C SER A 149 11.23 3.08 16.79
N LYS A 150 10.54 2.15 16.12
CA LYS A 150 9.15 2.31 15.67
C LYS A 150 8.22 2.72 16.80
N ASP A 151 8.33 2.06 17.96
CA ASP A 151 7.41 2.28 19.07
C ASP A 151 7.64 3.63 19.74
N GLU A 152 8.88 4.07 19.88
CA GLU A 152 9.21 5.39 20.43
C GLU A 152 8.75 6.51 19.49
N PHE A 153 8.98 6.33 18.19
CA PHE A 153 8.55 7.29 17.20
C PHE A 153 7.02 7.43 17.14
N ILE A 154 6.27 6.32 17.13
CA ILE A 154 4.81 6.35 17.19
C ILE A 154 4.30 7.05 18.44
N LYS A 155 4.91 6.79 19.61
CA LYS A 155 4.53 7.45 20.86
C LYS A 155 4.76 8.96 20.80
N ALA A 156 5.91 9.40 20.28
CA ALA A 156 6.23 10.80 20.10
C ALA A 156 5.25 11.50 19.13
N LEU A 157 4.99 10.88 17.97
CA LEU A 157 4.01 11.38 17.01
C LEU A 157 2.62 11.54 17.64
N ARG A 158 2.15 10.56 18.38
CA ARG A 158 0.85 10.62 19.07
C ARG A 158 0.76 11.76 20.08
N ARG A 159 1.81 11.99 20.86
CA ARG A 159 1.83 13.10 21.84
C ARG A 159 1.80 14.46 21.14
N VAL A 160 2.63 14.63 20.12
CA VAL A 160 2.79 15.90 19.40
C VAL A 160 1.59 16.21 18.52
N SER A 161 1.00 15.19 17.88
CA SER A 161 -0.12 15.37 16.95
C SER A 161 -1.38 15.93 17.58
N VAL A 162 -1.52 15.87 18.92
CA VAL A 162 -2.63 16.51 19.65
C VAL A 162 -2.66 18.02 19.42
N MET A 163 -1.49 18.63 19.23
CA MET A 163 -1.37 20.07 18.94
C MET A 163 -1.34 20.39 17.45
N SER A 164 -1.40 19.39 16.58
CA SER A 164 -1.47 19.69 15.13
C SER A 164 -2.82 20.26 14.74
N ARG A 165 -2.82 21.15 13.74
CA ARG A 165 -4.07 21.71 13.21
C ARG A 165 -4.91 20.60 12.56
N GLU A 166 -6.20 20.53 12.86
CA GLU A 166 -7.11 19.51 12.35
C GLU A 166 -7.10 19.34 10.82
N LYS A 167 -6.94 20.44 10.08
CA LYS A 167 -6.96 20.42 8.61
C LYS A 167 -5.67 19.90 7.98
N SER A 168 -4.50 20.20 8.56
CA SER A 168 -3.20 19.85 7.96
C SER A 168 -2.54 18.63 8.58
N ASN A 169 -2.84 18.38 9.87
CA ASN A 169 -2.14 17.38 10.69
C ASN A 169 -0.60 17.49 10.57
N ALA A 170 -0.12 18.72 10.33
CA ALA A 170 1.27 18.98 10.06
C ALA A 170 2.12 18.87 11.32
N ILE A 171 3.21 18.16 11.20
CA ILE A 171 4.29 18.07 12.19
C ILE A 171 5.60 18.46 11.52
N LYS A 172 6.53 18.98 12.31
CA LYS A 172 7.90 19.23 11.94
C LYS A 172 8.80 18.17 12.58
N ALA A 173 9.72 17.63 11.79
CA ALA A 173 10.73 16.67 12.24
C ALA A 173 12.12 17.28 11.97
N ASP A 174 12.86 17.56 13.03
CA ASP A 174 14.20 18.11 12.99
C ASP A 174 15.20 17.01 13.39
N PHE A 175 15.97 16.56 12.41
CA PHE A 175 17.00 15.52 12.55
C PHE A 175 18.33 16.16 12.89
N ALA A 176 19.00 15.69 13.93
CA ALA A 176 20.33 16.05 14.33
C ALA A 176 21.14 14.80 14.71
N ASP A 177 22.43 14.94 14.98
CA ASP A 177 23.28 13.83 15.41
C ASP A 177 22.69 13.17 16.66
N GLY A 178 22.31 11.90 16.53
CA GLY A 178 21.75 11.07 17.61
C GLY A 178 20.33 11.43 18.07
N SER A 179 19.68 12.49 17.55
CA SER A 179 18.35 12.91 18.01
C SER A 179 17.40 13.32 16.88
N LEU A 180 16.10 13.11 17.12
CA LEU A 180 14.99 13.59 16.33
C LEU A 180 14.03 14.38 17.21
N ALA A 181 13.91 15.68 16.97
CA ALA A 181 12.88 16.49 17.58
C ALA A 181 11.64 16.52 16.69
N VAL A 182 10.48 16.15 17.26
CA VAL A 182 9.18 16.23 16.59
C VAL A 182 8.37 17.34 17.23
N SER A 183 7.80 18.24 16.45
CA SER A 183 7.02 19.37 16.96
C SER A 183 5.78 19.65 16.15
N ALA A 184 4.75 20.18 16.79
CA ALA A 184 3.56 20.74 16.17
C ALA A 184 3.18 22.06 16.87
N SER A 185 2.69 23.00 16.09
CA SER A 185 2.25 24.32 16.59
C SER A 185 0.83 24.61 16.12
N ASN A 186 0.02 25.05 17.05
CA ASN A 186 -1.33 25.51 16.84
C ASN A 186 -1.47 26.92 17.45
N PRO A 187 -1.82 27.95 16.67
CA PRO A 187 -1.91 29.33 17.16
C PRO A 187 -2.88 29.52 18.34
N ASP A 188 -3.91 28.67 18.41
CA ASP A 188 -4.97 28.79 19.42
C ASP A 188 -4.70 27.94 20.67
N LEU A 189 -3.92 26.84 20.52
CA LEU A 189 -3.70 25.85 21.58
C LEU A 189 -2.27 25.85 22.12
N GLY A 190 -1.29 26.38 21.34
CA GLY A 190 0.12 26.39 21.71
C GLY A 190 0.97 25.41 20.93
N GLU A 191 2.07 24.95 21.53
CA GLU A 191 3.05 24.08 20.91
C GLU A 191 3.27 22.80 21.71
N ALA A 192 3.53 21.70 21.00
CA ALA A 192 4.03 20.48 21.58
C ALA A 192 5.34 20.09 20.91
N LYS A 193 6.30 19.62 21.72
CA LYS A 193 7.59 19.11 21.26
C LYS A 193 7.94 17.85 22.01
N ASP A 194 8.52 16.90 21.30
CA ASP A 194 9.04 15.64 21.86
C ASP A 194 10.36 15.29 21.20
N GLU A 195 11.17 14.47 21.84
CA GLU A 195 12.47 14.07 21.36
C GLU A 195 12.64 12.56 21.41
N VAL A 196 13.17 11.99 20.32
CA VAL A 196 13.41 10.55 20.17
C VAL A 196 14.88 10.33 19.81
N LYS A 197 15.51 9.36 20.48
CA LYS A 197 16.86 8.93 20.12
C LYS A 197 16.85 8.19 18.79
N ILE A 198 17.80 8.52 17.92
CA ILE A 198 17.95 7.93 16.59
C ILE A 198 19.41 7.61 16.30
N GLU A 199 19.64 6.71 15.36
CA GLU A 199 20.96 6.54 14.74
C GLU A 199 20.98 7.37 13.44
N TYR A 200 21.58 8.54 13.53
CA TYR A 200 21.78 9.44 12.41
C TYR A 200 23.10 10.18 12.58
N LYS A 201 23.90 10.17 11.51
CA LYS A 201 25.18 10.90 11.43
C LYS A 201 25.17 11.66 10.12
N GLY A 202 24.61 12.83 10.11
CA GLY A 202 24.53 13.67 8.91
C GLY A 202 24.29 15.13 9.26
N GLU A 203 24.29 15.96 8.25
CA GLU A 203 23.94 17.37 8.38
C GLU A 203 22.52 17.52 8.97
N PRO A 204 22.28 18.51 9.82
CA PRO A 204 20.94 18.76 10.33
C PRO A 204 19.92 18.89 9.19
N LEU A 205 18.78 18.25 9.35
CA LEU A 205 17.71 18.21 8.35
C LEU A 205 16.37 18.48 8.98
N SER A 206 15.59 19.39 8.40
CA SER A 206 14.24 19.73 8.86
C SER A 206 13.22 19.39 7.78
N LEU A 207 12.22 18.59 8.13
CA LEU A 207 11.18 18.12 7.23
C LEU A 207 9.79 18.30 7.84
N GLY A 208 8.81 18.59 6.98
CA GLY A 208 7.39 18.59 7.35
C GLY A 208 6.68 17.32 6.91
N PHE A 209 5.88 16.75 7.81
CA PHE A 209 5.08 15.56 7.54
C PHE A 209 3.63 15.76 7.97
N ASN A 210 2.75 14.94 7.39
CA ASN A 210 1.40 14.78 7.94
C ASN A 210 1.42 13.62 8.95
N ALA A 211 1.09 13.90 10.21
CA ALA A 211 1.15 12.91 11.30
C ALA A 211 0.22 11.71 11.13
N LYS A 212 -0.77 11.79 10.24
CA LYS A 212 -1.70 10.68 9.95
C LYS A 212 -1.18 9.70 8.91
N TYR A 213 -0.11 10.03 8.18
CA TYR A 213 0.52 9.18 7.18
C TYR A 213 1.68 8.42 7.78
#